data_70d4ca1329026656331ef123812ee312
#
_entry.id   70d4ca1329026656331ef123812ee312
#
_cell.length_a   1.000
_cell.length_b   1.000
_cell.length_c   1.000
_cell.angle_alpha   90.00
_cell.angle_beta   90.00
_cell.angle_gamma   90.00
#
_symmetry.space_group_name_H-M   'P 1'
#
loop_
_entity.id
_entity.type
_entity.pdbx_description
1 polymer ?
#
loop_
_entity_poly.entity_id
_entity_poly.type
_entity_poly.pdbx_seq_one_letter_code
_entity_poly.pdbx_strand_id
1 'polypeptide(L)'
;MVDRKSLVNEINKGCNSQSFLRCLNDKVEFVKEIREIYEQSFKMYAQEITARKMDTIAALENAFFRLDRDLSAEALMHRNARTFAVAMSGAVACVAFLENRNLYVANTGDSGAVLGSLNSDGKWIARRLTNEHNTDNVSEINRIIAEHPKQERDTIFRQERLLGQLLPTRAFGDFRYKWTAEVIQDFVCFRSSSSSSILLYPALFDVPTRNSYHRLNPSDKFLILATDGLWEFLTPSQVVGIVGEHLANKKFLEPLRLSGQNMTLGDIALQLAQRKANQRNRPLDQNSATHLLRVALGGTEYGIEHSKISHLLSLPKDVARLYRDDITITVIYFDSDNIGKLPKASSG
;
A
#
# COMPACT_ATOMS: atom_id res chain seq x y z
N MET A 1 -8.73 -15.72 7.73
CA MET A 1 -9.56 -15.39 8.93
C MET A 1 -8.79 -15.87 10.16
N VAL A 2 -8.22 -14.95 10.93
CA VAL A 2 -7.54 -15.30 12.19
C VAL A 2 -8.63 -15.62 13.20
N ASP A 3 -8.54 -16.80 13.80
CA ASP A 3 -9.54 -17.27 14.78
C ASP A 3 -9.55 -16.34 16.00
N ARG A 4 -10.70 -15.71 16.24
CA ARG A 4 -10.94 -14.72 17.29
C ARG A 4 -10.64 -15.26 18.70
N LYS A 5 -10.79 -16.58 18.93
CA LYS A 5 -10.47 -17.23 20.20
C LYS A 5 -8.98 -17.35 20.46
N SER A 6 -8.18 -17.55 19.39
CA SER A 6 -6.72 -17.60 19.47
C SER A 6 -6.13 -16.24 19.87
N LEU A 7 -6.61 -15.14 19.26
CA LEU A 7 -6.12 -13.79 19.57
C LEU A 7 -6.45 -13.36 21.00
N VAL A 8 -7.66 -13.69 21.49
CA VAL A 8 -8.08 -13.38 22.87
C VAL A 8 -7.28 -14.20 23.87
N ASN A 9 -6.94 -15.45 23.58
CA ASN A 9 -6.14 -16.30 24.47
C ASN A 9 -4.65 -15.89 24.54
N GLU A 10 -4.06 -15.39 23.45
CA GLU A 10 -2.70 -14.86 23.47
C GLU A 10 -2.61 -13.54 24.25
N ILE A 11 -3.60 -12.68 24.12
CA ILE A 11 -3.68 -11.40 24.83
C ILE A 11 -3.88 -11.60 26.33
N ASN A 12 -4.68 -12.58 26.73
CA ASN A 12 -4.93 -12.88 28.16
C ASN A 12 -3.71 -13.52 28.87
N LYS A 13 -2.75 -14.05 28.13
CA LYS A 13 -1.52 -14.63 28.71
C LYS A 13 -0.45 -13.61 29.11
N GLY A 14 -0.54 -12.36 28.65
CA GLY A 14 0.53 -11.38 28.78
C GLY A 14 0.25 -10.09 29.57
N CYS A 15 -0.96 -9.81 30.01
CA CYS A 15 -1.29 -8.51 30.59
C CYS A 15 -2.25 -8.55 31.78
N ASN A 16 -1.71 -8.28 32.97
CA ASN A 16 -2.43 -8.30 34.26
C ASN A 16 -2.91 -6.91 34.72
N SER A 17 -3.28 -5.98 33.81
CA SER A 17 -3.81 -4.68 34.24
C SER A 17 -5.26 -4.46 33.73
N GLN A 18 -6.15 -4.18 34.67
CA GLN A 18 -7.57 -3.85 34.37
C GLN A 18 -7.74 -2.68 33.42
N SER A 19 -6.80 -1.74 33.36
CA SER A 19 -6.82 -0.61 32.42
C SER A 19 -6.57 -1.02 30.97
N PHE A 20 -5.72 -2.02 30.76
CA PHE A 20 -5.44 -2.55 29.42
C PHE A 20 -6.61 -3.39 28.89
N LEU A 21 -7.25 -4.17 29.75
CA LEU A 21 -8.47 -4.94 29.42
C LEU A 21 -9.65 -4.01 29.07
N ARG A 22 -9.82 -2.87 29.76
CA ARG A 22 -10.80 -1.85 29.38
C ARG A 22 -10.49 -1.28 28.01
N CYS A 23 -9.26 -0.85 27.74
CA CYS A 23 -8.86 -0.30 26.44
C CYS A 23 -9.04 -1.32 25.30
N LEU A 24 -8.86 -2.62 25.57
CA LEU A 24 -9.12 -3.69 24.60
C LEU A 24 -10.62 -3.93 24.36
N ASN A 25 -11.42 -3.93 25.43
CA ASN A 25 -12.87 -4.05 25.32
C ASN A 25 -13.48 -2.86 24.55
N ASP A 26 -13.04 -1.64 24.86
CA ASP A 26 -13.44 -0.44 24.11
C ASP A 26 -13.05 -0.53 22.63
N LYS A 27 -11.88 -1.07 22.30
CA LYS A 27 -11.46 -1.31 20.92
C LYS A 27 -12.30 -2.40 20.24
N VAL A 28 -12.62 -3.47 20.94
CA VAL A 28 -13.45 -4.58 20.39
C VAL A 28 -14.88 -4.10 20.14
N GLU A 29 -15.44 -3.34 21.05
CA GLU A 29 -16.78 -2.76 20.93
C GLU A 29 -16.84 -1.76 19.77
N PHE A 30 -15.84 -0.88 19.65
CA PHE A 30 -15.68 0.05 18.54
C PHE A 30 -15.56 -0.66 17.18
N VAL A 31 -14.75 -1.71 17.07
CA VAL A 31 -14.64 -2.48 15.83
C VAL A 31 -15.96 -3.15 15.47
N LYS A 32 -16.75 -3.53 16.47
CA LYS A 32 -18.09 -4.11 16.26
C LYS A 32 -19.08 -3.05 15.73
N GLU A 33 -19.13 -1.88 16.35
CA GLU A 33 -19.97 -0.75 15.90
C GLU A 33 -19.61 -0.31 14.48
N ILE A 34 -18.32 -0.10 14.19
CA ILE A 34 -17.86 0.22 12.83
C ILE A 34 -18.29 -0.86 11.84
N ARG A 35 -18.12 -2.13 12.21
CA ARG A 35 -18.48 -3.23 11.33
C ARG A 35 -19.98 -3.23 11.01
N GLU A 36 -20.83 -2.95 11.98
CA GLU A 36 -22.28 -2.89 11.77
C GLU A 36 -22.67 -1.73 10.84
N ILE A 37 -22.05 -0.55 11.01
CA ILE A 37 -22.26 0.63 10.16
C ILE A 37 -21.87 0.32 8.70
N TYR A 38 -20.65 -0.18 8.48
CA TYR A 38 -20.15 -0.41 7.12
C TYR A 38 -20.70 -1.68 6.47
N GLU A 39 -21.22 -2.64 7.24
CA GLU A 39 -21.85 -3.84 6.68
C GLU A 39 -23.09 -3.51 5.85
N GLN A 40 -23.89 -2.54 6.28
CA GLN A 40 -25.06 -2.09 5.53
C GLN A 40 -24.62 -1.36 4.25
N SER A 41 -23.66 -0.46 4.34
CA SER A 41 -23.10 0.23 3.17
C SER A 41 -22.51 -0.77 2.17
N PHE A 42 -21.79 -1.78 2.64
CA PHE A 42 -21.24 -2.84 1.80
C PHE A 42 -22.33 -3.64 1.07
N LYS A 43 -23.41 -4.04 1.77
CA LYS A 43 -24.53 -4.77 1.15
C LYS A 43 -25.20 -3.94 0.06
N MET A 44 -25.45 -2.66 0.33
CA MET A 44 -26.03 -1.75 -0.66
C MET A 44 -25.10 -1.60 -1.88
N TYR A 45 -23.80 -1.49 -1.65
CA TYR A 45 -22.83 -1.36 -2.72
C TYR A 45 -22.74 -2.63 -3.58
N ALA A 46 -22.74 -3.80 -2.99
CA ALA A 46 -22.75 -5.07 -3.72
C ALA A 46 -23.99 -5.21 -4.61
N GLN A 47 -25.17 -4.76 -4.13
CA GLN A 47 -26.39 -4.71 -4.92
C GLN A 47 -26.28 -3.71 -6.09
N GLU A 48 -25.68 -2.54 -5.85
CA GLU A 48 -25.49 -1.51 -6.87
C GLU A 48 -24.55 -1.98 -7.99
N ILE A 49 -23.43 -2.61 -7.67
CA ILE A 49 -22.51 -3.20 -8.65
C ILE A 49 -23.25 -4.18 -9.55
N THR A 50 -24.04 -5.07 -8.95
CA THR A 50 -24.80 -6.10 -9.67
C THR A 50 -25.88 -5.48 -10.56
N ALA A 51 -26.64 -4.52 -10.04
CA ALA A 51 -27.74 -3.87 -10.77
C ALA A 51 -27.23 -3.05 -11.97
N ARG A 52 -26.10 -2.34 -11.80
CA ARG A 52 -25.48 -1.50 -12.84
C ARG A 52 -24.57 -2.27 -13.78
N LYS A 53 -24.31 -3.56 -13.52
CA LYS A 53 -23.33 -4.38 -14.26
C LYS A 53 -22.00 -3.66 -14.42
N MET A 54 -21.48 -3.09 -13.34
CA MET A 54 -20.22 -2.40 -13.35
C MET A 54 -19.08 -3.36 -13.69
N ASP A 55 -18.16 -2.90 -14.54
CA ASP A 55 -16.90 -3.62 -14.71
C ASP A 55 -15.99 -3.46 -13.47
N THR A 56 -14.93 -4.23 -13.40
CA THR A 56 -14.04 -4.27 -12.23
C THR A 56 -13.38 -2.92 -11.96
N ILE A 57 -13.06 -2.16 -13.01
CA ILE A 57 -12.43 -0.85 -12.88
C ILE A 57 -13.41 0.14 -12.25
N ALA A 58 -14.62 0.25 -12.82
CA ALA A 58 -15.67 1.12 -12.30
C ALA A 58 -16.08 0.73 -10.87
N ALA A 59 -16.13 -0.56 -10.56
CA ALA A 59 -16.43 -1.03 -9.21
C ALA A 59 -15.36 -0.62 -8.21
N LEU A 60 -14.06 -0.75 -8.54
CA LEU A 60 -12.96 -0.30 -7.68
C LEU A 60 -13.00 1.21 -7.45
N GLU A 61 -13.18 2.01 -8.52
CA GLU A 61 -13.30 3.47 -8.40
C GLU A 61 -14.45 3.87 -7.47
N ASN A 62 -15.63 3.33 -7.74
CA ASN A 62 -16.82 3.62 -6.92
C ASN A 62 -16.64 3.17 -5.45
N ALA A 63 -15.92 2.06 -5.19
CA ALA A 63 -15.63 1.61 -3.83
C ALA A 63 -14.82 2.65 -3.05
N PHE A 64 -13.80 3.23 -3.66
CA PHE A 64 -12.98 4.27 -3.03
C PHE A 64 -13.80 5.54 -2.76
N PHE A 65 -14.54 6.04 -3.75
CA PHE A 65 -15.43 7.19 -3.55
C PHE A 65 -16.48 6.96 -2.46
N ARG A 66 -17.08 5.77 -2.45
CA ARG A 66 -18.11 5.44 -1.47
C ARG A 66 -17.54 5.39 -0.06
N LEU A 67 -16.36 4.76 0.13
CA LEU A 67 -15.72 4.70 1.43
C LEU A 67 -15.42 6.09 1.98
N ASP A 68 -14.86 6.97 1.17
CA ASP A 68 -14.55 8.34 1.59
C ASP A 68 -15.83 9.13 1.93
N ARG A 69 -16.88 8.99 1.11
CA ARG A 69 -18.19 9.58 1.39
C ARG A 69 -18.81 9.04 2.68
N ASP A 70 -18.70 7.73 2.93
CA ASP A 70 -19.25 7.10 4.13
C ASP A 70 -18.51 7.59 5.39
N LEU A 71 -17.18 7.76 5.33
CA LEU A 71 -16.37 8.37 6.39
C LEU A 71 -16.80 9.81 6.70
N SER A 72 -17.04 10.62 5.65
CA SER A 72 -17.56 11.97 5.80
C SER A 72 -18.95 11.99 6.45
N ALA A 73 -19.85 11.14 5.93
CA ALA A 73 -21.22 11.07 6.44
C ALA A 73 -21.28 10.62 7.90
N GLU A 74 -20.47 9.64 8.30
CA GLU A 74 -20.37 9.20 9.69
C GLU A 74 -19.94 10.33 10.62
N ALA A 75 -18.91 11.08 10.25
CA ALA A 75 -18.45 12.20 11.06
C ALA A 75 -19.51 13.29 11.20
N LEU A 76 -20.21 13.63 10.11
CA LEU A 76 -21.26 14.65 10.09
C LEU A 76 -22.51 14.23 10.88
N MET A 77 -22.84 12.93 10.89
CA MET A 77 -24.01 12.40 11.61
C MET A 77 -23.76 12.30 13.12
N HIS A 78 -22.64 11.72 13.52
CA HIS A 78 -22.40 11.39 14.93
C HIS A 78 -21.81 12.54 15.74
N ARG A 79 -21.19 13.51 15.10
CA ARG A 79 -20.64 14.75 15.67
C ARG A 79 -19.91 14.58 17.01
N ASN A 80 -19.22 13.46 17.21
CA ASN A 80 -18.46 13.21 18.41
C ASN A 80 -16.94 13.39 18.16
N ALA A 81 -16.16 13.54 19.24
CA ALA A 81 -14.73 13.79 19.14
C ALA A 81 -13.95 12.68 18.41
N ARG A 82 -14.44 11.44 18.46
CA ARG A 82 -13.80 10.27 17.87
C ARG A 82 -14.01 10.22 16.35
N THR A 83 -15.25 10.32 15.90
CA THR A 83 -15.57 10.34 14.45
C THR A 83 -14.95 11.55 13.78
N PHE A 84 -14.92 12.70 14.47
CA PHE A 84 -14.22 13.89 14.00
C PHE A 84 -12.70 13.65 13.87
N ALA A 85 -12.05 13.04 14.87
CA ALA A 85 -10.63 12.75 14.81
C ALA A 85 -10.30 11.79 13.64
N VAL A 86 -11.14 10.79 13.37
CA VAL A 86 -11.00 9.90 12.21
C VAL A 86 -11.14 10.69 10.91
N ALA A 87 -12.16 11.53 10.80
CA ALA A 87 -12.41 12.34 9.60
C ALA A 87 -11.27 13.34 9.30
N MET A 88 -10.62 13.88 10.35
CA MET A 88 -9.48 14.80 10.21
C MET A 88 -8.15 14.07 9.98
N SER A 89 -8.11 12.76 10.12
CA SER A 89 -6.94 11.94 9.80
C SER A 89 -6.99 11.50 8.34
N GLY A 90 -5.82 11.50 7.69
CA GLY A 90 -5.67 10.99 6.34
C GLY A 90 -5.21 9.53 6.30
N ALA A 91 -5.60 8.82 5.24
CA ALA A 91 -5.10 7.50 4.93
C ALA A 91 -4.90 7.33 3.42
N VAL A 92 -3.80 6.70 3.03
CA VAL A 92 -3.52 6.32 1.64
C VAL A 92 -3.72 4.83 1.46
N ALA A 93 -4.06 4.39 0.25
CA ALA A 93 -4.25 2.97 -0.04
C ALA A 93 -3.80 2.60 -1.45
N CYS A 94 -3.10 1.47 -1.54
CA CYS A 94 -2.79 0.80 -2.79
C CYS A 94 -3.34 -0.62 -2.75
N VAL A 95 -4.31 -0.92 -3.61
CA VAL A 95 -5.04 -2.20 -3.63
C VAL A 95 -4.79 -2.90 -4.95
N ALA A 96 -4.36 -4.16 -4.88
CA ALA A 96 -4.26 -5.04 -6.04
C ALA A 96 -5.38 -6.09 -6.01
N PHE A 97 -6.15 -6.17 -7.07
CA PHE A 97 -7.17 -7.18 -7.29
C PHE A 97 -6.78 -8.06 -8.48
N LEU A 98 -6.71 -9.36 -8.23
CA LEU A 98 -6.34 -10.35 -9.24
C LEU A 98 -7.51 -11.28 -9.53
N GLU A 99 -7.96 -11.25 -10.78
CA GLU A 99 -8.97 -12.17 -11.28
C GLU A 99 -8.41 -12.95 -12.48
N ASN A 100 -8.16 -14.23 -12.29
CA ASN A 100 -7.51 -15.08 -13.29
C ASN A 100 -6.14 -14.50 -13.71
N ARG A 101 -6.06 -13.92 -14.91
CA ARG A 101 -4.87 -13.24 -15.45
C ARG A 101 -4.98 -11.71 -15.42
N ASN A 102 -6.09 -11.19 -15.00
CA ASN A 102 -6.35 -9.76 -14.99
C ASN A 102 -5.92 -9.17 -13.66
N LEU A 103 -4.90 -8.37 -13.66
CA LEU A 103 -4.41 -7.63 -12.51
C LEU A 103 -4.93 -6.19 -12.62
N TYR A 104 -5.68 -5.78 -11.63
CA TYR A 104 -6.16 -4.41 -11.44
C TYR A 104 -5.46 -3.81 -10.23
N VAL A 105 -4.96 -2.60 -10.36
CA VAL A 105 -4.35 -1.88 -9.25
C VAL A 105 -5.03 -0.53 -9.09
N ALA A 106 -5.61 -0.30 -7.92
CA ALA A 106 -6.22 0.96 -7.52
C ALA A 106 -5.33 1.64 -6.48
N ASN A 107 -5.00 2.92 -6.67
CA ASN A 107 -4.15 3.67 -5.78
C ASN A 107 -4.75 5.02 -5.44
N THR A 108 -4.72 5.41 -4.17
CA THR A 108 -4.92 6.78 -3.71
C THR A 108 -3.80 7.16 -2.75
N GLY A 109 -3.14 8.29 -3.00
CA GLY A 109 -1.95 8.74 -2.27
C GLY A 109 -0.63 8.34 -2.95
N ASP A 110 0.44 8.28 -2.18
CA ASP A 110 1.83 8.13 -2.59
C ASP A 110 2.40 6.71 -2.42
N SER A 111 1.60 5.78 -1.91
CA SER A 111 1.92 4.35 -1.98
C SER A 111 2.01 3.89 -3.44
N GLY A 112 2.73 2.81 -3.70
CA GLY A 112 2.98 2.37 -5.07
C GLY A 112 2.98 0.86 -5.27
N ALA A 113 2.70 0.47 -6.54
CA ALA A 113 2.75 -0.90 -7.02
C ALA A 113 3.72 -1.04 -8.18
N VAL A 114 4.62 -2.01 -8.10
CA VAL A 114 5.63 -2.31 -9.13
C VAL A 114 5.59 -3.78 -9.49
N LEU A 115 5.46 -4.06 -10.78
CA LEU A 115 5.52 -5.40 -11.34
C LEU A 115 6.95 -5.75 -11.73
N GLY A 116 7.44 -6.89 -11.25
CA GLY A 116 8.73 -7.46 -11.62
C GLY A 116 8.56 -8.56 -12.67
N SER A 117 9.18 -8.36 -13.83
CA SER A 117 9.15 -9.30 -14.96
C SER A 117 10.56 -9.71 -15.35
N LEU A 118 10.69 -10.90 -15.93
CA LEU A 118 11.95 -11.42 -16.45
C LEU A 118 11.88 -11.43 -17.99
N ASN A 119 12.78 -10.68 -18.65
CA ASN A 119 12.82 -10.65 -20.11
C ASN A 119 13.46 -11.92 -20.71
N SER A 120 13.49 -12.01 -22.05
CA SER A 120 14.12 -13.13 -22.79
C SER A 120 15.61 -13.30 -22.48
N ASP A 121 16.30 -12.22 -22.13
CA ASP A 121 17.74 -12.21 -21.83
C ASP A 121 18.04 -12.55 -20.37
N GLY A 122 17.01 -12.91 -19.58
CA GLY A 122 17.15 -13.19 -18.17
C GLY A 122 17.36 -11.97 -17.27
N LYS A 123 17.06 -10.76 -17.77
CA LYS A 123 17.19 -9.51 -17.00
C LYS A 123 15.86 -9.15 -16.34
N TRP A 124 15.94 -8.65 -15.13
CA TRP A 124 14.79 -8.13 -14.40
C TRP A 124 14.34 -6.78 -14.95
N ILE A 125 13.05 -6.64 -15.19
CA ILE A 125 12.40 -5.42 -15.65
C ILE A 125 11.39 -4.99 -14.60
N ALA A 126 11.48 -3.74 -14.17
CA ALA A 126 10.52 -3.11 -13.29
C ALA A 126 9.50 -2.31 -14.11
N ARG A 127 8.22 -2.58 -13.88
CA ARG A 127 7.13 -1.81 -14.45
C ARG A 127 6.28 -1.22 -13.34
N ARG A 128 6.29 0.11 -13.20
CA ARG A 128 5.41 0.79 -12.26
C ARG A 128 3.96 0.72 -12.76
N LEU A 129 3.04 0.27 -11.90
CA LEU A 129 1.61 0.16 -12.20
C LEU A 129 0.79 1.31 -11.61
N THR A 130 1.37 2.09 -10.70
CA THR A 130 0.73 3.25 -10.08
C THR A 130 1.47 4.53 -10.41
N ASN A 131 0.73 5.63 -10.50
CA ASN A 131 1.31 6.97 -10.41
C ASN A 131 1.09 7.48 -8.99
N GLU A 132 2.11 8.03 -8.39
CA GLU A 132 2.00 8.65 -7.08
C GLU A 132 1.16 9.91 -7.15
N HIS A 133 0.31 10.10 -6.14
CA HIS A 133 -0.46 11.32 -5.99
C HIS A 133 0.26 12.20 -4.96
N ASN A 134 1.29 12.86 -5.42
CA ASN A 134 2.13 13.79 -4.65
C ASN A 134 2.51 15.01 -5.51
N THR A 135 3.29 15.90 -4.94
CA THR A 135 3.71 17.14 -5.60
C THR A 135 4.80 16.96 -6.66
N ASP A 136 5.40 15.77 -6.78
CA ASP A 136 6.32 15.46 -7.88
C ASP A 136 5.55 15.10 -9.17
N ASN A 137 4.26 14.80 -9.04
CA ASN A 137 3.41 14.46 -10.17
C ASN A 137 2.78 15.72 -10.79
N VAL A 138 3.39 16.20 -11.87
CA VAL A 138 2.92 17.40 -12.61
C VAL A 138 1.46 17.31 -13.02
N SER A 139 0.94 16.11 -13.32
CA SER A 139 -0.47 15.93 -13.69
C SER A 139 -1.40 16.22 -12.51
N GLU A 140 -1.01 15.87 -11.29
CA GLU A 140 -1.77 16.16 -10.07
C GLU A 140 -1.73 17.66 -9.75
N ILE A 141 -0.55 18.28 -9.84
CA ILE A 141 -0.40 19.73 -9.65
C ILE A 141 -1.31 20.47 -10.64
N ASN A 142 -1.27 20.14 -11.92
CA ASN A 142 -2.07 20.79 -12.95
C ASN A 142 -3.58 20.59 -12.71
N ARG A 143 -4.00 19.41 -12.29
CA ARG A 143 -5.39 19.11 -11.94
C ARG A 143 -5.86 20.03 -10.81
N ILE A 144 -5.16 20.05 -9.70
CA ILE A 144 -5.52 20.85 -8.52
C ILE A 144 -5.54 22.35 -8.87
N ILE A 145 -4.54 22.86 -9.60
CA ILE A 145 -4.50 24.25 -10.04
C ILE A 145 -5.69 24.59 -10.95
N ALA A 146 -6.11 23.67 -11.81
CA ALA A 146 -7.24 23.88 -12.72
C ALA A 146 -8.59 23.93 -11.97
N GLU A 147 -8.74 23.18 -10.90
CA GLU A 147 -9.94 23.09 -10.07
C GLU A 147 -10.10 24.27 -9.10
N HIS A 148 -9.05 25.12 -8.92
CA HIS A 148 -9.06 26.24 -7.99
C HIS A 148 -9.08 27.60 -8.69
N PRO A 149 -9.68 28.64 -8.05
CA PRO A 149 -9.64 30.01 -8.53
C PRO A 149 -8.20 30.52 -8.66
N LYS A 150 -8.00 31.45 -9.62
CA LYS A 150 -6.66 32.03 -9.86
C LYS A 150 -6.02 32.65 -8.61
N GLN A 151 -6.84 33.21 -7.72
CA GLN A 151 -6.39 33.89 -6.50
C GLN A 151 -5.79 32.93 -5.46
N GLU A 152 -6.15 31.65 -5.48
CA GLU A 152 -5.67 30.64 -4.55
C GLU A 152 -4.43 29.87 -5.05
N ARG A 153 -4.12 29.93 -6.34
CA ARG A 153 -3.09 29.11 -6.99
C ARG A 153 -1.71 29.21 -6.34
N ASP A 154 -1.33 30.42 -5.92
CA ASP A 154 -0.03 30.67 -5.29
C ASP A 154 0.03 30.21 -3.83
N THR A 155 -1.12 29.85 -3.25
CA THR A 155 -1.23 29.42 -1.85
C THR A 155 -1.44 27.93 -1.70
N ILE A 156 -1.85 27.24 -2.75
CA ILE A 156 -2.17 25.80 -2.74
C ILE A 156 -0.91 24.97 -2.44
N PHE A 157 0.19 25.27 -3.10
CA PHE A 157 1.45 24.56 -2.90
C PHE A 157 2.49 25.45 -2.25
N ARG A 158 3.05 24.99 -1.15
CA ARG A 158 4.16 25.64 -0.44
C ARG A 158 5.17 24.59 -0.01
N GLN A 159 6.45 24.85 -0.27
CA GLN A 159 7.54 23.93 0.11
C GLN A 159 7.27 22.47 -0.36
N GLU A 160 6.84 22.34 -1.61
CA GLU A 160 6.53 21.02 -2.23
C GLU A 160 5.47 20.22 -1.46
N ARG A 161 4.57 20.90 -0.74
CA ARG A 161 3.47 20.30 0.01
C ARG A 161 2.17 21.04 -0.24
N LEU A 162 1.07 20.32 -0.20
CA LEU A 162 -0.26 20.91 -0.24
C LEU A 162 -0.46 21.76 1.01
N LEU A 163 -0.73 23.05 0.82
CA LEU A 163 -0.82 24.07 1.86
C LEU A 163 0.41 24.12 2.81
N GLY A 164 1.55 23.63 2.36
CA GLY A 164 2.77 23.52 3.17
C GLY A 164 2.72 22.41 4.24
N GLN A 165 1.75 21.51 4.18
CA GLN A 165 1.54 20.49 5.22
C GLN A 165 1.59 19.06 4.71
N LEU A 166 0.79 18.72 3.70
CA LEU A 166 0.64 17.36 3.22
C LEU A 166 1.45 17.08 1.96
N LEU A 167 2.13 15.94 1.93
CA LEU A 167 2.81 15.44 0.74
C LEU A 167 1.81 14.80 -0.23
N PRO A 168 0.93 13.85 0.19
CA PRO A 168 -0.02 13.26 -0.73
C PRO A 168 -1.07 14.28 -1.18
N THR A 169 -1.44 14.22 -2.47
CA THR A 169 -2.47 15.07 -3.07
C THR A 169 -3.83 14.38 -3.17
N ARG A 170 -3.91 13.10 -2.74
CA ARG A 170 -5.14 12.31 -2.61
C ARG A 170 -5.04 11.39 -1.39
N ALA A 171 -6.11 11.34 -0.59
CA ALA A 171 -6.19 10.49 0.58
C ALA A 171 -7.66 10.17 0.92
N PHE A 172 -7.91 9.12 1.68
CA PHE A 172 -9.15 8.96 2.43
C PHE A 172 -9.12 9.86 3.66
N GLY A 173 -10.29 10.36 4.09
CA GLY A 173 -10.33 11.26 5.24
C GLY A 173 -9.72 12.63 4.91
N ASP A 174 -8.94 13.17 5.83
CA ASP A 174 -8.36 14.52 5.71
C ASP A 174 -9.40 15.60 5.35
N PHE A 175 -10.63 15.47 5.89
CA PHE A 175 -11.76 16.28 5.46
C PHE A 175 -11.61 17.79 5.77
N ARG A 176 -10.60 18.20 6.55
CA ARG A 176 -10.22 19.61 6.67
C ARG A 176 -9.88 20.25 5.31
N TYR A 177 -9.50 19.43 4.33
CA TYR A 177 -9.13 19.87 2.99
C TYR A 177 -10.21 19.57 1.95
N LYS A 178 -11.32 18.92 2.36
CA LYS A 178 -12.42 18.50 1.47
C LYS A 178 -13.75 19.20 1.82
N TRP A 179 -13.97 19.50 3.09
CA TRP A 179 -15.19 20.17 3.54
C TRP A 179 -15.13 21.67 3.30
N THR A 180 -16.30 22.27 3.05
CA THR A 180 -16.42 23.72 2.94
C THR A 180 -16.13 24.41 4.28
N ALA A 181 -15.78 25.68 4.20
CA ALA A 181 -15.49 26.48 5.39
C ALA A 181 -16.67 26.48 6.38
N GLU A 182 -17.91 26.52 5.88
CA GLU A 182 -19.12 26.50 6.70
C GLU A 182 -19.22 25.18 7.50
N VAL A 183 -18.99 24.03 6.85
CA VAL A 183 -19.02 22.72 7.51
C VAL A 183 -17.94 22.63 8.58
N ILE A 184 -16.74 23.12 8.30
CA ILE A 184 -15.63 23.12 9.27
C ILE A 184 -15.96 24.06 10.43
N GLN A 185 -16.50 25.24 10.18
CA GLN A 185 -16.90 26.21 11.24
C GLN A 185 -17.98 25.65 12.15
N ASP A 186 -18.98 24.99 11.62
CA ASP A 186 -20.02 24.30 12.40
C ASP A 186 -19.44 23.27 13.38
N PHE A 187 -18.31 22.63 13.03
CA PHE A 187 -17.60 21.71 13.91
C PHE A 187 -16.68 22.42 14.91
N VAL A 188 -16.02 23.53 14.50
CA VAL A 188 -15.06 24.26 15.32
C VAL A 188 -15.75 25.14 16.39
N CYS A 189 -16.96 25.61 16.14
CA CYS A 189 -17.77 26.28 17.18
C CYS A 189 -18.02 25.42 18.42
N PHE A 190 -17.80 24.09 18.31
CA PHE A 190 -17.80 23.18 19.45
C PHE A 190 -16.45 23.12 20.22
N ARG A 191 -15.35 23.70 19.69
CA ARG A 191 -14.04 23.76 20.34
C ARG A 191 -13.30 25.02 19.90
N SER A 192 -13.07 25.92 20.86
CA SER A 192 -12.37 27.21 20.74
C SER A 192 -11.04 27.17 19.98
N SER A 193 -10.87 28.14 19.09
CA SER A 193 -9.66 28.86 18.68
C SER A 193 -8.41 28.07 18.30
N SER A 194 -8.29 27.79 17.01
CA SER A 194 -7.01 27.89 16.32
C SER A 194 -7.26 28.34 14.87
N SER A 195 -6.66 29.47 14.50
CA SER A 195 -6.68 30.03 13.15
C SER A 195 -5.86 29.14 12.21
N SER A 196 -6.49 28.13 11.64
CA SER A 196 -5.93 27.40 10.51
C SER A 196 -6.30 28.15 9.23
N SER A 197 -5.38 28.27 8.28
CA SER A 197 -5.66 28.78 6.94
C SER A 197 -6.67 27.86 6.27
N ILE A 198 -7.94 28.25 6.27
CA ILE A 198 -9.02 27.51 5.62
C ILE A 198 -9.03 28.00 4.17
N LEU A 199 -8.93 27.08 3.21
CA LEU A 199 -9.18 27.41 1.81
C LEU A 199 -10.66 27.76 1.65
N LEU A 200 -10.96 28.81 0.91
CA LEU A 200 -12.34 29.20 0.55
C LEU A 200 -13.01 28.13 -0.33
N TYR A 201 -12.20 27.43 -1.12
CA TYR A 201 -12.61 26.29 -1.93
C TYR A 201 -11.89 25.06 -1.38
N PRO A 202 -12.60 23.97 -1.08
CA PRO A 202 -11.96 22.76 -0.62
C PRO A 202 -10.92 22.34 -1.64
N ALA A 203 -9.67 22.29 -1.21
CA ALA A 203 -8.61 21.69 -2.02
C ALA A 203 -8.98 20.23 -2.20
N LEU A 204 -9.37 19.89 -3.38
CA LEU A 204 -9.94 18.60 -3.68
C LEU A 204 -8.90 17.50 -3.57
N PHE A 205 -8.88 16.95 -2.37
CA PHE A 205 -8.48 15.59 -2.14
C PHE A 205 -9.58 14.66 -2.71
N ASP A 206 -9.78 14.73 -3.99
CA ASP A 206 -10.62 13.75 -4.63
C ASP A 206 -9.99 12.37 -4.47
N VAL A 207 -10.81 11.34 -4.34
CA VAL A 207 -10.38 9.94 -4.24
C VAL A 207 -10.46 9.22 -5.61
N PRO A 208 -10.40 9.88 -6.78
CA PRO A 208 -10.35 9.13 -8.01
C PRO A 208 -9.06 8.32 -8.02
N THR A 209 -9.22 7.03 -7.90
CA THR A 209 -8.15 6.09 -8.15
C THR A 209 -7.76 6.19 -9.63
N ARG A 210 -6.48 6.30 -9.93
CA ARG A 210 -6.02 5.87 -11.25
C ARG A 210 -5.88 4.36 -11.20
N ASN A 211 -6.87 3.66 -11.71
CA ASN A 211 -6.80 2.24 -11.86
C ASN A 211 -5.90 1.88 -13.02
N SER A 212 -4.95 1.02 -12.80
CA SER A 212 -4.20 0.40 -13.88
C SER A 212 -4.66 -1.04 -14.07
N TYR A 213 -4.72 -1.44 -15.33
CA TYR A 213 -4.99 -2.80 -15.75
C TYR A 213 -3.76 -3.41 -16.40
N HIS A 214 -3.41 -4.61 -15.99
CA HIS A 214 -2.35 -5.40 -16.62
C HIS A 214 -2.79 -6.85 -16.75
N ARG A 215 -2.66 -7.41 -17.95
CA ARG A 215 -2.89 -8.82 -18.18
C ARG A 215 -1.60 -9.60 -17.94
N LEU A 216 -1.58 -10.41 -16.89
CA LEU A 216 -0.43 -11.22 -16.53
C LEU A 216 -0.03 -12.18 -17.65
N ASN A 217 1.26 -12.28 -17.86
CA ASN A 217 1.90 -13.21 -18.78
C ASN A 217 3.00 -14.00 -18.06
N PRO A 218 3.51 -15.11 -18.62
CA PRO A 218 4.50 -15.96 -17.95
C PRO A 218 5.83 -15.28 -17.61
N SER A 219 6.14 -14.12 -18.21
CA SER A 219 7.33 -13.35 -17.86
C SER A 219 7.15 -12.57 -16.55
N ASP A 220 5.91 -12.28 -16.13
CA ASP A 220 5.61 -11.62 -14.87
C ASP A 220 5.86 -12.58 -13.70
N LYS A 221 6.65 -12.18 -12.74
CA LYS A 221 7.12 -13.04 -11.65
C LYS A 221 6.60 -12.66 -10.29
N PHE A 222 6.46 -11.37 -10.03
CA PHE A 222 5.94 -10.87 -8.76
C PHE A 222 5.42 -9.45 -8.87
N LEU A 223 4.55 -9.09 -7.93
CA LEU A 223 4.07 -7.75 -7.68
C LEU A 223 4.54 -7.28 -6.32
N ILE A 224 5.01 -6.05 -6.23
CA ILE A 224 5.41 -5.40 -4.99
C ILE A 224 4.48 -4.23 -4.75
N LEU A 225 3.83 -4.21 -3.57
CA LEU A 225 3.07 -3.08 -3.07
C LEU A 225 3.84 -2.52 -1.88
N ALA A 226 4.09 -1.21 -1.84
CA ALA A 226 4.75 -0.60 -0.71
C ALA A 226 4.31 0.85 -0.50
N THR A 227 4.48 1.32 0.75
CA THR A 227 4.34 2.72 1.13
C THR A 227 5.54 3.54 0.65
N ASP A 228 5.40 4.86 0.65
CA ASP A 228 6.43 5.84 0.27
C ASP A 228 7.75 5.62 1.01
N GLY A 229 7.70 5.24 2.29
CA GLY A 229 8.90 4.94 3.07
C GLY A 229 9.85 3.90 2.46
N LEU A 230 9.40 3.04 1.51
CA LEU A 230 10.29 2.22 0.69
C LEU A 230 10.80 2.98 -0.53
N TRP A 231 9.91 3.69 -1.21
CA TRP A 231 10.21 4.34 -2.49
C TRP A 231 11.14 5.55 -2.34
N GLU A 232 11.23 6.14 -1.14
CA GLU A 232 12.22 7.17 -0.79
C GLU A 232 13.66 6.62 -0.78
N PHE A 233 13.85 5.36 -0.40
CA PHE A 233 15.18 4.74 -0.32
C PHE A 233 15.62 4.02 -1.58
N LEU A 234 14.66 3.41 -2.32
CA LEU A 234 14.96 2.50 -3.42
C LEU A 234 14.09 2.79 -4.64
N THR A 235 14.73 2.86 -5.80
CA THR A 235 14.01 2.98 -7.08
C THR A 235 13.31 1.68 -7.44
N PRO A 236 12.24 1.72 -8.26
CA PRO A 236 11.55 0.52 -8.75
C PRO A 236 12.47 -0.54 -9.34
N SER A 237 13.49 -0.12 -10.10
CA SER A 237 14.46 -1.04 -10.71
C SER A 237 15.35 -1.73 -9.68
N GLN A 238 15.80 -1.01 -8.65
CA GLN A 238 16.57 -1.59 -7.55
C GLN A 238 15.70 -2.59 -6.76
N VAL A 239 14.48 -2.22 -6.42
CA VAL A 239 13.53 -3.08 -5.68
C VAL A 239 13.28 -4.38 -6.43
N VAL A 240 13.01 -4.31 -7.74
CA VAL A 240 12.79 -5.51 -8.57
C VAL A 240 14.06 -6.35 -8.70
N GLY A 241 15.23 -5.73 -8.84
CA GLY A 241 16.52 -6.44 -8.85
C GLY A 241 16.76 -7.22 -7.56
N ILE A 242 16.60 -6.57 -6.41
CA ILE A 242 16.79 -7.17 -5.08
C ILE A 242 15.84 -8.36 -4.85
N VAL A 243 14.54 -8.20 -5.15
CA VAL A 243 13.56 -9.30 -5.01
C VAL A 243 13.86 -10.43 -5.98
N GLY A 244 14.24 -10.09 -7.22
CA GLY A 244 14.57 -11.07 -8.25
C GLY A 244 15.80 -11.92 -7.89
N GLU A 245 16.86 -11.30 -7.40
CA GLU A 245 18.06 -12.00 -6.90
C GLU A 245 17.75 -12.85 -5.68
N HIS A 246 16.99 -12.32 -4.73
CA HIS A 246 16.55 -13.07 -3.55
C HIS A 246 15.73 -14.30 -3.95
N LEU A 247 14.82 -14.17 -4.93
CA LEU A 247 14.02 -15.27 -5.45
C LEU A 247 14.89 -16.32 -6.15
N ALA A 248 15.87 -15.91 -6.96
CA ALA A 248 16.81 -16.80 -7.62
C ALA A 248 17.63 -17.59 -6.58
N ASN A 249 18.15 -16.92 -5.57
CA ASN A 249 18.91 -17.56 -4.49
C ASN A 249 18.07 -18.55 -3.67
N LYS A 250 16.78 -18.28 -3.48
CA LYS A 250 15.85 -19.23 -2.84
C LYS A 250 15.64 -20.50 -3.65
N LYS A 251 15.51 -20.40 -4.96
CA LYS A 251 15.34 -21.59 -5.83
C LYS A 251 16.49 -22.59 -5.72
N PHE A 252 17.68 -22.11 -5.39
CA PHE A 252 18.83 -23.01 -5.15
C PHE A 252 18.72 -23.81 -3.85
N LEU A 253 17.86 -23.41 -2.91
CA LEU A 253 17.63 -24.11 -1.64
C LEU A 253 16.54 -25.20 -1.75
N GLU A 254 15.71 -25.16 -2.78
CA GLU A 254 14.68 -26.19 -3.01
C GLU A 254 15.33 -27.52 -3.38
N PRO A 255 14.70 -28.68 -3.04
CA PRO A 255 15.18 -29.99 -3.47
C PRO A 255 15.38 -30.05 -4.99
N LEU A 256 16.44 -30.69 -5.44
CA LEU A 256 16.68 -30.91 -6.87
C LEU A 256 15.58 -31.80 -7.42
N ARG A 257 14.69 -31.24 -8.21
CA ARG A 257 13.72 -32.02 -8.96
C ARG A 257 14.38 -32.43 -10.28
N LEU A 258 14.69 -33.70 -10.42
CA LEU A 258 15.17 -34.27 -11.68
C LEU A 258 13.99 -34.37 -12.64
N SER A 259 13.65 -33.29 -13.30
CA SER A 259 12.57 -33.22 -14.28
C SER A 259 13.17 -33.40 -15.68
N GLY A 260 13.24 -34.64 -16.14
CA GLY A 260 13.64 -34.97 -17.51
C GLY A 260 14.23 -36.35 -17.65
N GLN A 261 13.70 -37.12 -18.56
CA GLN A 261 14.17 -38.50 -18.86
C GLN A 261 15.59 -38.55 -19.48
N ASN A 262 16.23 -37.41 -19.77
CA ASN A 262 17.51 -37.33 -20.51
C ASN A 262 18.60 -36.51 -19.80
N MET A 263 18.56 -36.33 -18.48
CA MET A 263 19.66 -35.71 -17.78
C MET A 263 20.84 -36.65 -17.59
N THR A 264 22.02 -36.19 -17.98
CA THR A 264 23.27 -36.97 -17.75
C THR A 264 23.77 -36.77 -16.32
N LEU A 265 24.58 -37.68 -15.81
CA LEU A 265 25.26 -37.56 -14.53
C LEU A 265 26.14 -36.28 -14.48
N GLY A 266 26.69 -35.85 -15.62
CA GLY A 266 27.42 -34.61 -15.77
C GLY A 266 26.56 -33.35 -15.52
N ASP A 267 25.33 -33.32 -16.03
CA ASP A 267 24.39 -32.24 -15.81
C ASP A 267 23.97 -32.13 -14.34
N ILE A 268 23.75 -33.29 -13.69
CA ILE A 268 23.46 -33.35 -12.26
C ILE A 268 24.65 -32.84 -11.44
N ALA A 269 25.87 -33.30 -11.77
CA ALA A 269 27.09 -32.85 -11.08
C ALA A 269 27.31 -31.33 -11.23
N LEU A 270 27.07 -30.77 -12.42
CA LEU A 270 27.16 -29.33 -12.69
C LEU A 270 26.15 -28.56 -11.87
N GLN A 271 24.88 -29.02 -11.84
CA GLN A 271 23.83 -28.38 -11.04
C GLN A 271 24.13 -28.40 -9.52
N LEU A 272 24.67 -29.52 -9.03
CA LEU A 272 25.08 -29.64 -7.63
C LEU A 272 26.26 -28.74 -7.30
N ALA A 273 27.24 -28.62 -8.20
CA ALA A 273 28.38 -27.71 -8.05
C ALA A 273 27.94 -26.25 -8.02
N GLN A 274 27.03 -25.85 -8.91
CA GLN A 274 26.44 -24.51 -8.92
C GLN A 274 25.65 -24.24 -7.62
N ARG A 275 24.87 -25.19 -7.13
CA ARG A 275 24.17 -25.08 -5.84
C ARG A 275 25.14 -24.89 -4.67
N LYS A 276 26.22 -25.66 -4.64
CA LYS A 276 27.26 -25.57 -3.59
C LYS A 276 27.97 -24.20 -3.59
N ALA A 277 28.24 -23.66 -4.78
CA ALA A 277 28.82 -22.32 -4.93
C ALA A 277 27.84 -21.25 -4.40
N ASN A 278 26.53 -21.36 -4.71
CA ASN A 278 25.50 -20.43 -4.30
C ASN A 278 25.07 -20.56 -2.82
N GLN A 279 25.39 -21.68 -2.14
CA GLN A 279 25.17 -21.80 -0.69
C GLN A 279 25.92 -20.75 0.13
N ARG A 280 27.03 -20.22 -0.38
CA ARG A 280 27.79 -19.13 0.28
C ARG A 280 27.05 -17.81 0.25
N ASN A 281 26.12 -17.62 -0.71
CA ASN A 281 25.31 -16.42 -0.89
C ASN A 281 23.87 -16.60 -0.36
N ARG A 282 23.69 -17.50 0.60
CA ARG A 282 22.35 -17.73 1.18
C ARG A 282 21.81 -16.44 1.80
N PRO A 283 20.63 -15.97 1.36
CA PRO A 283 20.03 -14.79 1.97
C PRO A 283 19.74 -15.04 3.45
N LEU A 284 20.06 -14.08 4.30
CA LEU A 284 19.78 -14.13 5.73
C LEU A 284 18.26 -14.16 5.97
N ASP A 285 17.51 -13.50 5.12
CA ASP A 285 16.08 -13.31 5.28
C ASP A 285 15.29 -14.41 4.58
N GLN A 286 14.25 -14.92 5.25
CA GLN A 286 13.40 -15.96 4.68
C GLN A 286 12.43 -15.44 3.63
N ASN A 287 12.05 -14.16 3.70
CA ASN A 287 11.14 -13.55 2.72
C ASN A 287 11.74 -12.27 2.12
N SER A 288 11.32 -11.96 0.89
CA SER A 288 11.86 -10.85 0.13
C SER A 288 11.43 -9.49 0.69
N ALA A 289 10.29 -9.39 1.38
CA ALA A 289 9.88 -8.13 1.99
C ALA A 289 10.80 -7.73 3.14
N THR A 290 11.17 -8.71 4.01
CA THR A 290 12.16 -8.48 5.07
C THR A 290 13.54 -8.15 4.48
N HIS A 291 13.92 -8.82 3.41
CA HIS A 291 15.18 -8.53 2.72
C HIS A 291 15.21 -7.11 2.14
N LEU A 292 14.13 -6.69 1.47
CA LEU A 292 13.97 -5.32 0.97
C LEU A 292 14.06 -4.29 2.10
N LEU A 293 13.34 -4.54 3.21
CA LEU A 293 13.38 -3.64 4.37
C LEU A 293 14.80 -3.48 4.91
N ARG A 294 15.53 -4.60 5.00
CA ARG A 294 16.94 -4.60 5.47
C ARG A 294 17.85 -3.81 4.52
N VAL A 295 17.67 -3.97 3.22
CA VAL A 295 18.44 -3.23 2.22
C VAL A 295 18.07 -1.74 2.24
N ALA A 296 16.80 -1.40 2.36
CA ALA A 296 16.34 -0.01 2.43
C ALA A 296 16.94 0.74 3.64
N LEU A 297 16.93 0.11 4.82
CA LEU A 297 17.38 0.74 6.06
C LEU A 297 18.91 0.70 6.26
N GLY A 298 19.57 -0.31 5.75
CA GLY A 298 21.00 -0.56 6.02
C GLY A 298 21.85 -0.85 4.81
N GLY A 299 21.30 -0.75 3.59
CA GLY A 299 22.06 -0.98 2.36
C GLY A 299 23.13 0.09 2.14
N THR A 300 24.34 -0.35 1.76
CA THR A 300 25.44 0.48 1.32
C THR A 300 26.05 -0.16 0.08
N GLU A 301 26.96 0.54 -0.61
CA GLU A 301 27.72 -0.02 -1.74
C GLU A 301 28.59 -1.23 -1.37
N TYR A 302 28.89 -1.40 -0.06
CA TYR A 302 29.70 -2.52 0.47
C TYR A 302 28.82 -3.65 1.06
N GLY A 303 27.50 -3.54 1.03
CA GLY A 303 26.56 -4.51 1.59
C GLY A 303 25.60 -3.93 2.63
N ILE A 304 25.13 -4.78 3.54
CA ILE A 304 24.16 -4.39 4.57
C ILE A 304 24.86 -4.07 5.89
N GLU A 305 24.71 -2.85 6.36
CA GLU A 305 25.23 -2.38 7.63
C GLU A 305 24.22 -2.60 8.77
N HIS A 306 24.41 -3.67 9.53
CA HIS A 306 23.49 -4.06 10.62
C HIS A 306 23.45 -3.07 11.78
N SER A 307 24.56 -2.37 12.06
CA SER A 307 24.63 -1.32 13.09
C SER A 307 23.68 -0.16 12.78
N LYS A 308 23.65 0.28 11.52
CA LYS A 308 22.71 1.31 11.05
C LYS A 308 21.27 0.90 11.21
N ILE A 309 20.93 -0.35 10.82
CA ILE A 309 19.57 -0.89 11.01
C ILE A 309 19.18 -0.91 12.50
N SER A 310 20.06 -1.43 13.36
CA SER A 310 19.82 -1.46 14.80
C SER A 310 19.60 -0.07 15.37
N HIS A 311 20.40 0.90 14.94
CA HIS A 311 20.25 2.29 15.37
C HIS A 311 18.88 2.86 14.95
N LEU A 312 18.52 2.74 13.67
CA LEU A 312 17.25 3.26 13.16
C LEU A 312 16.01 2.60 13.81
N LEU A 313 16.09 1.31 14.14
CA LEU A 313 15.00 0.59 14.80
C LEU A 313 14.91 0.86 16.30
N SER A 314 15.99 1.32 16.94
CA SER A 314 16.01 1.65 18.38
C SER A 314 15.59 3.09 18.69
N LEU A 315 15.37 3.93 17.67
CA LEU A 315 14.94 5.31 17.87
C LEU A 315 13.55 5.38 18.53
N PRO A 316 13.36 6.28 19.52
CA PRO A 316 12.04 6.58 20.07
C PRO A 316 11.08 7.05 18.98
N LYS A 317 9.77 6.78 19.13
CA LYS A 317 8.75 7.06 18.10
C LYS A 317 8.70 8.52 17.66
N ASP A 318 8.88 9.43 18.58
CA ASP A 318 8.87 10.89 18.36
C ASP A 318 10.08 11.38 17.55
N VAL A 319 11.19 10.62 17.59
CA VAL A 319 12.43 10.95 16.89
C VAL A 319 12.56 10.16 15.59
N ALA A 320 12.03 8.93 15.55
CA ALA A 320 12.15 8.02 14.41
C ALA A 320 11.68 8.65 13.10
N ARG A 321 10.62 9.47 13.17
CA ARG A 321 10.02 10.14 12.01
C ARG A 321 10.91 11.21 11.36
N LEU A 322 11.97 11.65 12.03
CA LEU A 322 12.99 12.55 11.47
C LEU A 322 14.02 11.81 10.61
N TYR A 323 14.09 10.48 10.73
CA TYR A 323 15.11 9.64 10.07
C TYR A 323 14.53 8.63 9.09
N ARG A 324 13.27 8.26 9.25
CA ARG A 324 12.55 7.33 8.37
C ARG A 324 11.05 7.47 8.54
N ASP A 325 10.32 7.20 7.49
CA ASP A 325 8.89 6.99 7.55
C ASP A 325 8.54 5.52 7.87
N ASP A 326 7.27 5.21 8.03
CA ASP A 326 6.77 3.86 8.20
C ASP A 326 6.83 3.10 6.88
N ILE A 327 7.42 1.91 6.92
CA ILE A 327 7.62 1.08 5.73
C ILE A 327 6.74 -0.16 5.81
N THR A 328 5.80 -0.25 4.88
CA THR A 328 5.02 -1.48 4.66
C THR A 328 5.33 -2.04 3.28
N ILE A 329 5.63 -3.34 3.21
CA ILE A 329 6.00 -4.01 1.97
C ILE A 329 5.22 -5.32 1.84
N THR A 330 4.53 -5.50 0.71
CA THR A 330 3.88 -6.76 0.33
C THR A 330 4.47 -7.25 -0.98
N VAL A 331 4.97 -8.49 -1.01
CA VAL A 331 5.48 -9.14 -2.22
C VAL A 331 4.60 -10.33 -2.56
N ILE A 332 3.99 -10.30 -3.74
CA ILE A 332 3.08 -11.32 -4.26
C ILE A 332 3.78 -12.04 -5.41
N TYR A 333 4.06 -13.32 -5.27
CA TYR A 333 4.70 -14.12 -6.33
C TYR A 333 3.65 -14.75 -7.24
N PHE A 334 3.94 -14.74 -8.53
CA PHE A 334 3.10 -15.37 -9.55
C PHE A 334 3.66 -16.72 -9.96
N ASP A 335 2.77 -17.71 -10.05
CA ASP A 335 3.08 -19.02 -10.62
C ASP A 335 2.99 -18.93 -12.16
N SER A 336 4.16 -18.81 -12.80
CA SER A 336 4.27 -18.64 -14.24
C SER A 336 3.69 -19.84 -15.04
N ASP A 337 3.77 -21.06 -14.48
CA ASP A 337 3.27 -22.28 -15.12
C ASP A 337 1.73 -22.29 -15.12
N ASN A 338 1.13 -21.84 -14.02
CA ASN A 338 -0.31 -21.70 -13.93
C ASN A 338 -0.84 -20.55 -14.77
N ILE A 339 -0.15 -19.40 -14.80
CA ILE A 339 -0.52 -18.28 -15.67
C ILE A 339 -0.59 -18.75 -17.15
N GLY A 340 0.36 -19.57 -17.61
CA GLY A 340 0.36 -20.09 -18.96
C GLY A 340 -0.85 -20.99 -19.31
N LYS A 341 -1.41 -21.68 -18.32
CA LYS A 341 -2.52 -22.63 -18.47
C LYS A 341 -3.91 -22.01 -18.34
N LEU A 342 -4.03 -20.82 -17.75
CA LEU A 342 -5.31 -20.14 -17.59
C LEU A 342 -5.92 -19.77 -18.96
N PRO A 343 -7.23 -19.93 -19.15
CA PRO A 343 -7.88 -19.71 -20.44
C PRO A 343 -7.63 -18.27 -20.94
N LYS A 344 -7.37 -18.15 -22.24
CA LYS A 344 -7.41 -16.86 -22.91
C LYS A 344 -8.86 -16.39 -22.80
N ALA A 345 -9.11 -15.20 -22.25
CA ALA A 345 -10.47 -14.66 -22.23
C ALA A 345 -11.03 -14.73 -23.65
N SER A 346 -12.21 -15.33 -23.79
CA SER A 346 -12.99 -15.24 -25.03
C SER A 346 -13.21 -13.76 -25.30
N SER A 347 -12.73 -13.33 -26.47
CA SER A 347 -13.04 -12.02 -27.01
C SER A 347 -14.57 -11.93 -27.21
N GLY A 348 -15.25 -11.28 -26.26
CA GLY A 348 -16.64 -10.90 -26.37
C GLY A 348 -16.71 -9.42 -26.74
#